data_1c592687e9d0346539face781544a4dd
#
_entry.id   1c592687e9d0346539face781544a4dd
#
_cell.length_a   1.000
_cell.length_b   1.000
_cell.length_c   1.000
_cell.angle_alpha   90.00
_cell.angle_beta   90.00
_cell.angle_gamma   90.00
#
_symmetry.space_group_name_H-M   'P 1'
#
loop_
_entity.id
_entity.type
_entity.pdbx_description
1 polymer ?
#
loop_
_entity_poly.entity_id
_entity_poly.type
_entity_poly.pdbx_seq_one_letter_code
_entity_poly.pdbx_strand_id
1 'polypeptide(L)'
;MASGALKGLNAHLAYAIFAIAFGSGFQHGYNTGVLNAPQGLISKWIRDCDQFNDTDSDQKVSQQECNYEVASMWGLIVSVFCIGGVVGGSLIGLVSERIGRRGGLLFNNSWLLCTAGLSMFAAKYADTYLLLILGRFLIGVNAGLNAGIAPMYLSEISPVALRGSVGTAYQLTITISILLSQVN
;
A
#
# COMPACT_ATOMS: atom_id res chain seq x y z
N MET A 1 -3.48 36.52 7.67
CA MET A 1 -3.61 35.75 6.43
C MET A 1 -4.40 34.41 6.60
N ALA A 2 -4.48 33.83 7.79
CA ALA A 2 -5.21 32.56 8.04
C ALA A 2 -6.76 32.65 7.97
N SER A 3 -7.36 33.80 8.27
CA SER A 3 -8.82 33.99 8.31
C SER A 3 -9.52 33.96 6.93
N GLY A 4 -8.80 34.22 5.84
CA GLY A 4 -9.35 34.21 4.48
C GLY A 4 -9.40 32.80 3.85
N ALA A 5 -8.49 31.91 4.25
CA ALA A 5 -8.37 30.57 3.69
C ALA A 5 -9.52 29.63 4.16
N LEU A 6 -10.07 29.89 5.34
CA LEU A 6 -11.17 29.08 5.92
C LEU A 6 -12.56 29.45 5.39
N LYS A 7 -12.70 30.55 4.66
CA LYS A 7 -14.00 31.05 4.12
C LYS A 7 -14.67 30.11 3.09
N GLY A 8 -14.00 29.07 2.62
CA GLY A 8 -14.57 28.07 1.69
C GLY A 8 -14.71 26.67 2.30
N LEU A 9 -14.38 26.48 3.57
CA LEU A 9 -14.43 25.17 4.22
C LEU A 9 -15.84 24.92 4.79
N ASN A 10 -16.67 24.20 4.02
CA ASN A 10 -17.95 23.69 4.53
C ASN A 10 -17.73 22.36 5.26
N ALA A 11 -18.60 22.04 6.25
CA ALA A 11 -18.53 20.78 7.01
C ALA A 11 -18.52 19.54 6.09
N HIS A 12 -19.29 19.57 5.00
CA HIS A 12 -19.30 18.49 4.00
C HIS A 12 -17.96 18.33 3.28
N LEU A 13 -17.29 19.44 2.96
CA LEU A 13 -15.96 19.42 2.34
C LEU A 13 -14.91 18.88 3.32
N ALA A 14 -14.94 19.34 4.56
CA ALA A 14 -14.04 18.85 5.61
C ALA A 14 -14.20 17.35 5.84
N TYR A 15 -15.45 16.86 5.88
CA TYR A 15 -15.73 15.42 6.00
C TYR A 15 -15.22 14.63 4.79
N ALA A 16 -15.43 15.13 3.57
CA ALA A 16 -14.94 14.49 2.35
C ALA A 16 -13.40 14.41 2.33
N ILE A 17 -12.71 15.48 2.71
CA ILE A 17 -11.24 15.52 2.82
C ILE A 17 -10.77 14.48 3.85
N PHE A 18 -11.40 14.46 5.02
CA PHE A 18 -11.07 13.51 6.08
C PHE A 18 -11.29 12.06 5.62
N ALA A 19 -12.44 11.76 5.01
CA ALA A 19 -12.77 10.42 4.52
C ALA A 19 -11.77 9.93 3.45
N ILE A 20 -11.32 10.80 2.55
CA ILE A 20 -10.33 10.44 1.52
C ILE A 20 -8.94 10.31 2.14
N ALA A 21 -8.54 11.20 3.02
CA ALA A 21 -7.25 11.13 3.69
C ALA A 21 -7.09 9.83 4.48
N PHE A 22 -8.09 9.47 5.28
CA PHE A 22 -8.07 8.22 6.06
C PHE A 22 -8.43 6.98 5.23
N GLY A 23 -9.42 7.05 4.36
CA GLY A 23 -9.86 5.91 3.56
C GLY A 23 -8.89 5.52 2.44
N SER A 24 -8.16 6.48 1.88
CA SER A 24 -7.26 6.26 0.74
C SER A 24 -5.80 6.53 1.11
N GLY A 25 -5.50 7.70 1.68
CA GLY A 25 -4.14 8.10 2.03
C GLY A 25 -3.54 7.26 3.14
N PHE A 26 -4.25 7.06 4.24
CA PHE A 26 -3.77 6.25 5.36
C PHE A 26 -3.56 4.80 4.94
N GLN A 27 -4.50 4.22 4.22
CA GLN A 27 -4.40 2.86 3.69
C GLN A 27 -3.19 2.69 2.76
N HIS A 28 -2.96 3.65 1.85
CA HIS A 28 -1.82 3.62 0.93
C HIS A 28 -0.49 3.59 1.68
N GLY A 29 -0.31 4.51 2.64
CA GLY A 29 0.91 4.57 3.44
C GLY A 29 1.11 3.32 4.31
N TYR A 30 0.05 2.84 4.97
CA TYR A 30 0.11 1.64 5.81
C TYR A 30 0.57 0.41 5.01
N ASN A 31 -0.01 0.17 3.84
CA ASN A 31 0.36 -0.96 2.98
C ASN A 31 1.79 -0.88 2.44
N THR A 32 2.34 0.33 2.31
CA THR A 32 3.73 0.54 1.89
C THR A 32 4.72 0.10 2.97
N GLY A 33 4.42 0.38 4.24
CA GLY A 33 5.34 0.10 5.35
C GLY A 33 5.11 -1.22 6.09
N VAL A 34 3.91 -1.79 6.03
CA VAL A 34 3.48 -2.90 6.89
C VAL A 34 4.30 -4.19 6.77
N LEU A 35 4.98 -4.43 5.65
CA LEU A 35 5.83 -5.61 5.49
C LEU A 35 7.17 -5.52 6.20
N ASN A 36 7.64 -4.32 6.54
CA ASN A 36 8.95 -4.16 7.14
C ASN A 36 9.03 -4.80 8.55
N ALA A 37 7.96 -4.66 9.34
CA ALA A 37 7.91 -5.21 10.68
C ALA A 37 7.93 -6.76 10.72
N PRO A 38 7.09 -7.50 9.95
CA PRO A 38 7.07 -8.95 9.97
C PRO A 38 8.09 -9.61 9.03
N GLN A 39 9.07 -8.88 8.49
CA GLN A 39 10.06 -9.41 7.55
C GLN A 39 10.72 -10.69 8.05
N GLY A 40 11.19 -10.71 9.30
CA GLY A 40 11.85 -11.86 9.89
C GLY A 40 10.94 -13.09 10.03
N LEU A 41 9.66 -12.87 10.37
CA LEU A 41 8.68 -13.94 10.50
C LEU A 41 8.31 -14.55 9.13
N ILE A 42 8.13 -13.70 8.12
CA ILE A 42 7.80 -14.15 6.76
C ILE A 42 9.00 -14.88 6.14
N SER A 43 10.22 -14.40 6.36
CA SER A 43 11.44 -15.04 5.89
C SER A 43 11.60 -16.46 6.49
N LYS A 44 11.35 -16.63 7.79
CA LYS A 44 11.34 -17.95 8.45
C LYS A 44 10.19 -18.85 7.95
N TRP A 45 9.03 -18.27 7.64
CA TRP A 45 7.92 -19.03 7.06
C TRP A 45 8.21 -19.53 5.65
N ILE A 46 8.95 -18.75 4.83
CA ILE A 46 9.37 -19.18 3.50
C ILE A 46 10.34 -20.34 3.60
N ARG A 47 11.36 -20.21 4.42
CA ARG A 47 12.36 -21.26 4.71
C ARG A 47 13.11 -20.93 5.98
N ASP A 48 13.17 -21.90 6.89
CA ASP A 48 13.95 -21.77 8.12
C ASP A 48 15.43 -22.13 7.85
N CYS A 49 16.26 -21.12 7.76
CA CYS A 49 17.71 -21.26 7.51
C CYS A 49 18.52 -21.39 8.83
N ASP A 50 17.89 -21.25 9.99
CA ASP A 50 18.57 -21.32 11.29
C ASP A 50 18.94 -22.76 11.69
N GLN A 51 18.52 -23.79 10.92
CA GLN A 51 18.81 -25.21 11.21
C GLN A 51 20.23 -25.65 10.80
N PHE A 52 20.96 -24.80 10.08
CA PHE A 52 22.35 -25.09 9.69
C PHE A 52 23.30 -24.64 10.80
N ASN A 53 23.93 -25.59 11.52
CA ASN A 53 24.90 -25.28 12.56
C ASN A 53 26.24 -24.81 11.96
N ASP A 54 26.83 -23.77 12.55
CA ASP A 54 28.01 -23.03 12.08
C ASP A 54 29.36 -23.83 12.12
N THR A 55 29.35 -25.16 12.38
CA THR A 55 30.53 -25.92 12.70
C THR A 55 31.31 -26.42 11.49
N ASP A 56 30.70 -26.62 10.34
CA ASP A 56 31.37 -27.16 9.12
C ASP A 56 31.32 -26.16 7.95
N SER A 57 32.43 -26.13 7.17
CA SER A 57 32.58 -25.22 6.02
C SER A 57 31.53 -25.45 4.94
N ASP A 58 31.10 -26.70 4.72
CA ASP A 58 30.09 -27.07 3.74
C ASP A 58 28.69 -26.62 4.17
N GLN A 59 28.44 -26.60 5.48
CA GLN A 59 27.16 -26.09 6.05
C GLN A 59 27.07 -24.57 5.98
N LYS A 60 28.18 -23.84 6.07
CA LYS A 60 28.22 -22.38 5.88
C LYS A 60 27.85 -21.97 4.45
N VAL A 61 28.31 -22.71 3.46
CA VAL A 61 27.94 -22.49 2.06
C VAL A 61 26.43 -22.73 1.87
N SER A 62 25.90 -23.83 2.40
CA SER A 62 24.47 -24.16 2.33
C SER A 62 23.60 -23.13 3.05
N GLN A 63 24.03 -22.58 4.18
CA GLN A 63 23.35 -21.51 4.90
C GLN A 63 23.34 -20.20 4.11
N GLN A 64 24.46 -19.88 3.45
CA GLN A 64 24.58 -18.68 2.62
C GLN A 64 23.68 -18.77 1.38
N GLU A 65 23.60 -19.92 0.73
CA GLU A 65 22.69 -20.18 -0.39
C GLU A 65 21.23 -20.10 0.05
N CYS A 66 20.88 -20.70 1.20
CA CYS A 66 19.53 -20.61 1.77
C CYS A 66 19.13 -19.16 2.05
N ASN A 67 20.00 -18.37 2.67
CA ASN A 67 19.75 -16.96 2.96
C ASN A 67 19.58 -16.13 1.67
N TYR A 68 20.34 -16.44 0.62
CA TYR A 68 20.21 -15.80 -0.68
C TYR A 68 18.87 -16.12 -1.36
N GLU A 69 18.43 -17.39 -1.32
CA GLU A 69 17.11 -17.78 -1.82
C GLU A 69 15.98 -17.07 -1.10
N VAL A 70 16.01 -17.02 0.24
CA VAL A 70 15.02 -16.33 1.05
C VAL A 70 15.01 -14.82 0.75
N ALA A 71 16.20 -14.20 0.61
CA ALA A 71 16.31 -12.80 0.27
C ALA A 71 15.76 -12.49 -1.13
N SER A 72 15.98 -13.37 -2.10
CA SER A 72 15.47 -13.21 -3.47
C SER A 72 13.95 -13.33 -3.52
N MET A 73 13.37 -14.31 -2.82
CA MET A 73 11.91 -14.47 -2.69
C MET A 73 11.28 -13.27 -1.97
N TRP A 74 11.90 -12.79 -0.91
CA TRP A 74 11.46 -11.57 -0.23
C TRP A 74 11.48 -10.36 -1.17
N GLY A 75 12.58 -10.17 -1.89
CA GLY A 75 12.70 -9.11 -2.90
C GLY A 75 11.62 -9.19 -3.97
N LEU A 76 11.23 -10.40 -4.39
CA LEU A 76 10.15 -10.63 -5.33
C LEU A 76 8.79 -10.23 -4.74
N ILE A 77 8.48 -10.62 -3.50
CA ILE A 77 7.24 -10.24 -2.80
C ILE A 77 7.10 -8.72 -2.69
N VAL A 78 8.21 -8.02 -2.42
CA VAL A 78 8.21 -6.56 -2.32
C VAL A 78 8.12 -5.90 -3.69
N SER A 79 8.84 -6.40 -4.72
CA SER A 79 8.86 -5.80 -6.06
C SER A 79 7.54 -5.95 -6.81
N VAL A 80 6.81 -7.04 -6.60
CA VAL A 80 5.50 -7.27 -7.22
C VAL A 80 4.47 -6.19 -6.81
N PHE A 81 4.57 -5.65 -5.61
CA PHE A 81 3.77 -4.49 -5.19
C PHE A 81 4.05 -3.26 -6.09
N CYS A 82 5.30 -2.98 -6.42
CA CYS A 82 5.66 -1.87 -7.30
C CYS A 82 5.15 -2.10 -8.73
N ILE A 83 5.24 -3.33 -9.25
CA ILE A 83 4.69 -3.69 -10.57
C ILE A 83 3.17 -3.47 -10.59
N GLY A 84 2.47 -3.93 -9.55
CA GLY A 84 1.05 -3.65 -9.36
C GLY A 84 0.74 -2.15 -9.37
N GLY A 85 1.59 -1.34 -8.69
CA GLY A 85 1.47 0.11 -8.66
C GLY A 85 1.59 0.77 -10.03
N VAL A 86 2.51 0.30 -10.89
CA VAL A 86 2.64 0.77 -12.28
C VAL A 86 1.38 0.43 -13.09
N VAL A 87 0.87 -0.80 -12.96
CA VAL A 87 -0.38 -1.21 -13.62
C VAL A 87 -1.56 -0.35 -13.15
N GLY A 88 -1.72 -0.17 -11.83
CA GLY A 88 -2.75 0.70 -11.26
C GLY A 88 -2.64 2.15 -11.74
N GLY A 89 -1.41 2.69 -11.76
CA GLY A 89 -1.12 4.03 -12.25
C GLY A 89 -1.50 4.24 -13.72
N SER A 90 -1.25 3.26 -14.57
CA SER A 90 -1.63 3.31 -16.00
C SER A 90 -3.14 3.27 -16.23
N LEU A 91 -3.88 2.65 -15.30
CA LEU A 91 -5.34 2.52 -15.38
C LEU A 91 -6.11 3.74 -14.84
N ILE A 92 -5.44 4.73 -14.21
CA ILE A 92 -6.07 5.91 -13.61
C ILE A 92 -6.99 6.63 -14.60
N GLY A 93 -6.49 6.93 -15.80
CA GLY A 93 -7.25 7.63 -16.83
C GLY A 93 -8.54 6.88 -17.18
N LEU A 94 -8.40 5.60 -17.50
CA LEU A 94 -9.51 4.75 -17.93
C LEU A 94 -10.58 4.58 -16.84
N VAL A 95 -10.17 4.39 -15.60
CA VAL A 95 -11.09 4.24 -14.44
C VAL A 95 -11.77 5.57 -14.13
N SER A 96 -11.02 6.70 -14.14
CA SER A 96 -11.57 8.01 -13.82
C SER A 96 -12.53 8.53 -14.89
N GLU A 97 -12.37 8.15 -16.16
CA GLU A 97 -13.26 8.52 -17.25
C GLU A 97 -14.53 7.67 -17.29
N ARG A 98 -14.41 6.35 -17.08
CA ARG A 98 -15.56 5.43 -17.19
C ARG A 98 -16.45 5.36 -15.95
N ILE A 99 -15.84 5.30 -14.78
CA ILE A 99 -16.54 5.09 -13.50
C ILE A 99 -16.69 6.41 -12.73
N GLY A 100 -15.89 7.42 -13.11
CA GLY A 100 -15.80 8.70 -12.41
C GLY A 100 -14.89 8.60 -11.17
N ARG A 101 -14.38 9.76 -10.70
CA ARG A 101 -13.41 9.82 -9.60
C ARG A 101 -13.93 9.22 -8.31
N ARG A 102 -15.16 9.59 -7.93
CA ARG A 102 -15.82 9.08 -6.71
C ARG A 102 -16.10 7.57 -6.79
N GLY A 103 -16.64 7.12 -7.92
CA GLY A 103 -16.92 5.70 -8.16
C GLY A 103 -15.64 4.87 -8.21
N GLY A 104 -14.60 5.38 -8.87
CA GLY A 104 -13.28 4.75 -8.94
C GLY A 104 -12.64 4.55 -7.57
N LEU A 105 -12.69 5.57 -6.68
CA LEU A 105 -12.18 5.46 -5.31
C LEU A 105 -12.96 4.44 -4.47
N LEU A 106 -14.29 4.45 -4.55
CA LEU A 106 -15.14 3.50 -3.81
C LEU A 106 -14.90 2.07 -4.29
N PHE A 107 -14.90 1.85 -5.59
CA PHE A 107 -14.63 0.54 -6.17
C PHE A 107 -13.24 0.02 -5.81
N ASN A 108 -12.23 0.88 -5.94
CA ASN A 108 -10.86 0.55 -5.62
C ASN A 108 -10.68 0.16 -4.15
N ASN A 109 -11.18 0.98 -3.22
CA ASN A 109 -11.00 0.74 -1.79
C ASN A 109 -11.88 -0.39 -1.26
N SER A 110 -13.08 -0.60 -1.80
CA SER A 110 -13.95 -1.68 -1.34
C SER A 110 -13.58 -3.03 -1.96
N TRP A 111 -13.48 -3.10 -3.29
CA TRP A 111 -13.31 -4.37 -3.99
C TRP A 111 -11.86 -4.86 -4.00
N LEU A 112 -10.94 -4.03 -4.47
CA LEU A 112 -9.53 -4.44 -4.57
C LEU A 112 -8.90 -4.70 -3.19
N LEU A 113 -9.24 -3.89 -2.18
CA LEU A 113 -8.71 -4.09 -0.85
C LEU A 113 -9.24 -5.37 -0.19
N CYS A 114 -10.55 -5.64 -0.30
CA CYS A 114 -11.15 -6.86 0.25
C CYS A 114 -10.57 -8.12 -0.42
N THR A 115 -10.44 -8.13 -1.75
CA THR A 115 -9.88 -9.28 -2.46
C THR A 115 -8.41 -9.50 -2.13
N ALA A 116 -7.64 -8.43 -2.01
CA ALA A 116 -6.23 -8.49 -1.63
C ALA A 116 -6.06 -8.97 -0.18
N GLY A 117 -6.85 -8.45 0.76
CA GLY A 117 -6.84 -8.89 2.15
C GLY A 117 -7.22 -10.37 2.30
N LEU A 118 -8.25 -10.81 1.59
CA LEU A 118 -8.68 -12.21 1.54
C LEU A 118 -7.59 -13.13 0.98
N SER A 119 -6.91 -12.74 -0.09
CA SER A 119 -5.83 -13.54 -0.67
C SER A 119 -4.64 -13.68 0.27
N MET A 120 -4.26 -12.61 0.97
CA MET A 120 -3.18 -12.64 1.97
C MET A 120 -3.57 -13.48 3.20
N PHE A 121 -4.82 -13.39 3.65
CA PHE A 121 -5.32 -14.23 4.72
C PHE A 121 -5.35 -15.71 4.32
N ALA A 122 -5.83 -16.01 3.12
CA ALA A 122 -5.85 -17.38 2.58
C ALA A 122 -4.44 -17.96 2.39
N ALA A 123 -3.42 -17.14 2.10
CA ALA A 123 -2.04 -17.57 1.97
C ALA A 123 -1.51 -18.30 3.23
N LYS A 124 -1.92 -17.83 4.42
CA LYS A 124 -1.55 -18.45 5.69
C LYS A 124 -2.18 -19.84 5.87
N TYR A 125 -3.42 -20.05 5.40
CA TYR A 125 -4.12 -21.31 5.56
C TYR A 125 -3.76 -22.34 4.49
N ALA A 126 -3.42 -21.86 3.28
CA ALA A 126 -3.04 -22.71 2.16
C ALA A 126 -1.53 -23.02 2.11
N ASP A 127 -0.74 -22.47 3.04
CA ASP A 127 0.73 -22.56 3.07
C ASP A 127 1.39 -22.29 1.70
N THR A 128 0.83 -21.33 0.95
CA THR A 128 1.22 -21.06 -0.43
C THR A 128 1.66 -19.59 -0.59
N TYR A 129 2.95 -19.38 -0.79
CA TYR A 129 3.51 -18.03 -1.05
C TYR A 129 2.97 -17.34 -2.30
N LEU A 130 2.44 -18.09 -3.27
CA LEU A 130 1.82 -17.53 -4.47
C LEU A 130 0.61 -16.66 -4.16
N LEU A 131 -0.21 -17.04 -3.17
CA LEU A 131 -1.35 -16.22 -2.74
C LEU A 131 -0.90 -14.91 -2.08
N LEU A 132 0.23 -14.94 -1.38
CA LEU A 132 0.84 -13.73 -0.82
C LEU A 132 1.32 -12.78 -1.92
N ILE A 133 1.99 -13.31 -2.94
CA ILE A 133 2.45 -12.54 -4.12
C ILE A 133 1.26 -11.91 -4.85
N LEU A 134 0.20 -12.69 -5.07
CA LEU A 134 -1.01 -12.21 -5.74
C LEU A 134 -1.70 -11.11 -4.93
N GLY A 135 -1.81 -11.28 -3.62
CA GLY A 135 -2.32 -10.25 -2.71
C GLY A 135 -1.49 -8.96 -2.78
N ARG A 136 -0.17 -9.07 -2.83
CA ARG A 136 0.75 -7.94 -3.00
C ARG A 136 0.57 -7.22 -4.33
N PHE A 137 0.39 -7.96 -5.41
CA PHE A 137 0.07 -7.37 -6.71
C PHE A 137 -1.22 -6.55 -6.67
N LEU A 138 -2.30 -7.13 -6.11
CA LEU A 138 -3.61 -6.46 -6.00
C LEU A 138 -3.55 -5.20 -5.11
N ILE A 139 -2.84 -5.26 -3.98
CA ILE A 139 -2.62 -4.07 -3.13
C ILE A 139 -1.79 -3.03 -3.89
N GLY A 140 -0.82 -3.44 -4.69
CA GLY A 140 -0.06 -2.55 -5.56
C GLY A 140 -0.95 -1.82 -6.56
N VAL A 141 -1.83 -2.53 -7.26
CA VAL A 141 -2.82 -1.92 -8.18
C VAL A 141 -3.72 -0.93 -7.45
N ASN A 142 -4.22 -1.31 -6.26
CA ASN A 142 -5.01 -0.42 -5.41
C ASN A 142 -4.23 0.86 -5.05
N ALA A 143 -2.99 0.73 -4.62
CA ALA A 143 -2.12 1.84 -4.25
C ALA A 143 -1.84 2.76 -5.44
N GLY A 144 -1.56 2.19 -6.63
CA GLY A 144 -1.33 2.95 -7.85
C GLY A 144 -2.55 3.77 -8.29
N LEU A 145 -3.75 3.18 -8.25
CA LEU A 145 -5.01 3.89 -8.51
C LEU A 145 -5.26 5.01 -7.49
N ASN A 146 -5.05 4.75 -6.21
CA ASN A 146 -5.23 5.74 -5.15
C ASN A 146 -4.26 6.92 -5.28
N ALA A 147 -3.01 6.66 -5.67
CA ALA A 147 -2.00 7.70 -5.84
C ALA A 147 -2.40 8.77 -6.86
N GLY A 148 -3.20 8.41 -7.87
CA GLY A 148 -3.67 9.37 -8.88
C GLY A 148 -5.09 9.87 -8.64
N ILE A 149 -6.06 8.97 -8.41
CA ILE A 149 -7.47 9.35 -8.33
C ILE A 149 -7.77 10.16 -7.06
N ALA A 150 -7.14 9.86 -5.91
CA ALA A 150 -7.43 10.57 -4.67
C ALA A 150 -6.99 12.04 -4.69
N PRO A 151 -5.74 12.41 -5.06
CA PRO A 151 -5.37 13.82 -5.16
C PRO A 151 -6.11 14.56 -6.30
N MET A 152 -6.44 13.88 -7.40
CA MET A 152 -7.27 14.44 -8.47
C MET A 152 -8.65 14.82 -7.93
N TYR A 153 -9.34 13.92 -7.26
CA TYR A 153 -10.65 14.19 -6.68
C TYR A 153 -10.59 15.28 -5.60
N LEU A 154 -9.58 15.25 -4.72
CA LEU A 154 -9.38 16.29 -3.71
C LEU A 154 -9.17 17.69 -4.32
N SER A 155 -8.45 17.77 -5.43
CA SER A 155 -8.22 19.03 -6.12
C SER A 155 -9.48 19.56 -6.82
N GLU A 156 -10.36 18.67 -7.30
CA GLU A 156 -11.62 19.02 -7.95
C GLU A 156 -12.66 19.54 -6.95
N ILE A 157 -12.77 18.94 -5.75
CA ILE A 157 -13.75 19.35 -4.73
C ILE A 157 -13.30 20.56 -3.92
N SER A 158 -12.00 20.87 -3.91
CA SER A 158 -11.44 21.92 -3.07
C SER A 158 -11.43 23.27 -3.78
N PRO A 159 -11.80 24.38 -3.10
CA PRO A 159 -11.62 25.73 -3.61
C PRO A 159 -10.14 25.98 -3.95
N VAL A 160 -9.87 26.83 -4.94
CA VAL A 160 -8.53 27.12 -5.43
C VAL A 160 -7.58 27.53 -4.30
N ALA A 161 -8.07 28.30 -3.32
CA ALA A 161 -7.28 28.76 -2.17
C ALA A 161 -6.89 27.62 -1.20
N LEU A 162 -7.60 26.51 -1.19
CA LEU A 162 -7.38 25.39 -0.26
C LEU A 162 -6.67 24.18 -0.90
N ARG A 163 -6.57 24.12 -2.21
CA ARG A 163 -6.00 22.95 -2.94
C ARG A 163 -4.62 22.54 -2.43
N GLY A 164 -3.74 23.52 -2.24
CA GLY A 164 -2.40 23.25 -1.72
C GLY A 164 -2.42 22.65 -0.32
N SER A 165 -3.20 23.22 0.59
CA SER A 165 -3.31 22.74 1.97
C SER A 165 -3.92 21.33 2.03
N VAL A 166 -4.91 21.04 1.20
CA VAL A 166 -5.57 19.73 1.14
C VAL A 166 -4.62 18.66 0.58
N GLY A 167 -3.87 18.98 -0.47
CA GLY A 167 -2.84 18.10 -1.01
C GLY A 167 -1.74 17.78 0.00
N THR A 168 -1.29 18.80 0.76
CA THR A 168 -0.30 18.62 1.83
C THR A 168 -0.86 17.76 2.96
N ALA A 169 -2.11 17.96 3.38
CA ALA A 169 -2.77 17.14 4.41
C ALA A 169 -2.89 15.67 3.97
N TYR A 170 -3.22 15.42 2.72
CA TYR A 170 -3.26 14.06 2.15
C TYR A 170 -1.88 13.39 2.21
N GLN A 171 -0.83 14.08 1.77
CA GLN A 171 0.54 13.56 1.82
C GLN A 171 1.03 13.35 3.25
N LEU A 172 0.68 14.23 4.18
CA LEU A 172 0.99 14.07 5.60
C LEU A 172 0.34 12.81 6.17
N THR A 173 -0.90 12.52 5.82
CA THR A 173 -1.60 11.30 6.25
C THR A 173 -0.90 10.03 5.75
N ILE A 174 -0.41 10.01 4.50
CA ILE A 174 0.40 8.91 3.96
C ILE A 174 1.67 8.71 4.80
N THR A 175 2.40 9.79 5.08
CA THR A 175 3.66 9.72 5.85
C THR A 175 3.43 9.23 7.27
N ILE A 176 2.40 9.75 7.96
CA ILE A 176 2.04 9.30 9.31
C ILE A 176 1.68 7.81 9.31
N SER A 177 0.94 7.34 8.32
CA SER A 177 0.56 5.92 8.26
C SER A 177 1.74 5.00 7.97
N ILE A 178 2.74 5.44 7.17
CA ILE A 178 4.00 4.70 7.00
C ILE A 178 4.72 4.58 8.35
N LEU A 179 4.85 5.68 9.11
CA LEU A 179 5.46 5.66 10.43
C LEU A 179 4.73 4.69 11.37
N LEU A 180 3.40 4.77 11.44
CA LEU A 180 2.60 3.89 12.28
C LEU A 180 2.74 2.42 11.89
N SER A 181 2.88 2.12 10.60
CA SER A 181 3.06 0.74 10.13
C SER A 181 4.41 0.14 10.49
N GLN A 182 5.41 0.96 10.82
CA GLN A 182 6.75 0.50 11.21
C GLN A 182 6.92 0.32 12.72
N VAL A 183 6.02 0.92 13.52
CA VAL A 183 6.07 0.85 15.00
C VAL A 183 5.38 -0.41 15.54
N ASN A 184 4.53 -1.06 14.76
CA ASN A 184 3.86 -2.32 15.09
C ASN A 184 4.68 -3.51 14.59
#